data_913ae0715ba0bb7e30134d56023dcb42
#
_entry.id   913ae0715ba0bb7e30134d56023dcb42
#
_cell.length_a   1.000
_cell.length_b   1.000
_cell.length_c   1.000
_cell.angle_alpha   90.00
_cell.angle_beta   90.00
_cell.angle_gamma   90.00
#
_symmetry.space_group_name_H-M   'P 1'
#
loop_
_entity.id
_entity.type
_entity.pdbx_description
1 polymer ?
#
loop_
_entity_poly.entity_id
_entity_poly.type
_entity_poly.pdbx_seq_one_letter_code
_entity_poly.pdbx_strand_id
1 'polypeptide(L)'
;MKRFDVWLIMKNPEYGRVVDNLGLCTIITPNELNSLPSLLVAPMTTSIEKIPSRVECIFEGANGFIMIDQIRTIDKFSFIKKLGELENDVQINLCDRFQEFFAY
;
A
#
# COMPACT_ATOMS: atom_id res chain seq x y z
N MET A 1 -4.64 1.18 -12.98
CA MET A 1 -4.40 0.86 -11.57
C MET A 1 -4.71 -0.60 -11.31
N LYS A 2 -3.67 -1.37 -11.08
CA LYS A 2 -3.79 -2.81 -10.87
C LYS A 2 -3.44 -3.18 -9.44
N ARG A 3 -3.98 -4.29 -8.97
CA ARG A 3 -3.61 -4.86 -7.68
C ARG A 3 -2.09 -5.03 -7.61
N PHE A 4 -1.51 -4.62 -6.48
CA PHE A 4 -0.06 -4.65 -6.19
C PHE A 4 0.77 -3.62 -6.96
N ASP A 5 0.16 -2.71 -7.71
CA ASP A 5 0.85 -1.52 -8.16
C ASP A 5 1.26 -0.68 -6.95
N VAL A 6 2.44 -0.06 -7.05
CA VAL A 6 2.94 0.85 -6.01
C VAL A 6 2.78 2.28 -6.50
N TRP A 7 2.12 3.09 -5.70
CA TRP A 7 1.78 4.47 -6.05
C TRP A 7 2.22 5.45 -4.97
N LEU A 8 2.61 6.63 -5.42
CA LEU A 8 2.74 7.80 -4.57
C LEU A 8 1.35 8.41 -4.43
N ILE A 9 0.92 8.65 -3.20
CA ILE A 9 -0.40 9.20 -2.91
C ILE A 9 -0.30 10.42 -2.00
N MET A 10 -1.35 11.24 -2.00
CA MET A 10 -1.55 12.30 -1.04
C MET A 10 -2.30 11.72 0.16
N LYS A 11 -1.68 11.67 1.34
CA LYS A 11 -2.22 10.97 2.50
C LYS A 11 -3.46 11.60 3.10
N ASN A 12 -3.40 12.89 3.40
CA ASN A 12 -4.48 13.60 4.08
C ASN A 12 -4.54 15.04 3.60
N PRO A 13 -5.24 15.30 2.50
CA PRO A 13 -5.37 16.66 1.97
C PRO A 13 -5.99 17.64 2.97
N GLU A 14 -6.70 17.13 3.99
CA GLU A 14 -7.39 17.96 4.98
C GLU A 14 -6.49 18.56 6.04
N TYR A 15 -5.32 17.98 6.29
CA TYR A 15 -4.44 18.42 7.38
C TYR A 15 -3.28 19.33 6.95
N GLY A 16 -3.26 19.77 5.72
CA GLY A 16 -2.51 20.94 5.26
C GLY A 16 -1.00 20.98 5.38
N ARG A 17 -0.33 19.88 5.72
CA ARG A 17 1.13 19.85 5.75
C ARG A 17 1.64 19.22 4.46
N VAL A 18 2.08 20.05 3.53
CA VAL A 18 2.48 19.62 2.20
C VAL A 18 3.62 18.59 2.22
N VAL A 19 4.54 18.68 3.19
CA VAL A 19 5.70 17.77 3.26
C VAL A 19 5.34 16.40 3.81
N ASP A 20 4.36 16.30 4.71
CA ASP A 20 3.96 15.06 5.36
C ASP A 20 2.77 14.37 4.68
N ASN A 21 2.23 14.98 3.62
CA ASN A 21 1.03 14.47 2.95
C ASN A 21 1.30 13.42 1.87
N LEU A 22 2.57 13.22 1.51
CA LEU A 22 2.92 12.22 0.51
C LEU A 22 3.25 10.89 1.17
N GLY A 23 2.84 9.79 0.55
CA GLY A 23 3.15 8.48 1.04
C GLY A 23 3.14 7.45 -0.06
N LEU A 24 3.79 6.33 0.20
CA LEU A 24 3.76 5.17 -0.68
C LEU A 24 2.66 4.23 -0.24
N CYS A 25 2.01 3.62 -1.21
CA CYS A 25 1.05 2.56 -0.93
C CYS A 25 1.07 1.53 -2.04
N THR A 26 0.56 0.34 -1.74
CA THR A 26 0.28 -0.67 -2.76
C THR A 26 -1.22 -0.91 -2.83
N ILE A 27 -1.72 -1.10 -4.04
CA ILE A 27 -3.15 -1.33 -4.27
C ILE A 27 -3.50 -2.76 -3.88
N ILE A 28 -4.53 -2.91 -3.05
CA ILE A 28 -5.02 -4.20 -2.57
C ILE A 28 -6.30 -4.61 -3.28
N THR A 29 -7.08 -3.66 -3.74
CA THR A 29 -8.33 -3.93 -4.45
C THR A 29 -8.11 -4.91 -5.60
N PRO A 30 -8.91 -5.98 -5.70
CA PRO A 30 -8.85 -6.88 -6.86
C PRO A 30 -9.10 -6.13 -8.17
N ASN A 31 -8.47 -6.59 -9.24
CA ASN A 31 -8.58 -5.92 -10.53
C ASN A 31 -10.02 -5.79 -11.04
N GLU A 32 -10.88 -6.72 -10.66
CA GLU A 32 -12.30 -6.70 -11.04
C GLU A 32 -13.05 -5.48 -10.48
N LEU A 33 -12.50 -4.87 -9.43
CA LEU A 33 -13.10 -3.72 -8.77
C LEU A 33 -12.34 -2.42 -9.03
N ASN A 34 -11.39 -2.41 -9.95
CA ASN A 34 -10.53 -1.24 -10.16
C ASN A 34 -11.23 -0.06 -10.86
N SER A 35 -12.47 -0.25 -11.29
CA SER A 35 -13.27 0.84 -11.86
C SER A 35 -13.97 1.70 -10.79
N LEU A 36 -13.92 1.30 -9.53
CA LEU A 36 -14.52 2.08 -8.45
C LEU A 36 -13.80 3.42 -8.28
N PRO A 37 -14.50 4.45 -7.77
CA PRO A 37 -13.89 5.78 -7.59
C PRO A 37 -12.82 5.82 -6.50
N SER A 38 -12.78 4.83 -5.63
CA SER A 38 -11.76 4.71 -4.59
C SER A 38 -11.24 3.28 -4.53
N LEU A 39 -10.00 3.13 -4.06
CA LEU A 39 -9.34 1.84 -4.00
C LEU A 39 -8.83 1.59 -2.57
N LEU A 40 -8.86 0.31 -2.18
CA LEU A 40 -8.26 -0.13 -0.92
C LEU A 40 -6.76 -0.27 -1.12
N VAL A 41 -6.00 0.34 -0.22
CA VAL A 41 -4.53 0.33 -0.28
C VAL A 41 -3.93 -0.05 1.06
N ALA A 42 -2.70 -0.57 1.02
CA ALA A 42 -1.87 -0.78 2.19
C ALA A 42 -0.71 0.21 2.14
N PRO A 43 -0.56 1.07 3.16
CA PRO A 43 0.57 1.99 3.21
C PRO A 43 1.90 1.25 3.34
N MET A 44 2.96 1.86 2.82
CA MET A 44 4.32 1.34 2.89
C MET A 44 5.18 2.31 3.67
N THR A 45 6.11 1.78 4.48
CA THR A 45 7.01 2.58 5.30
C THR A 45 8.44 2.07 5.19
N THR A 46 9.39 2.97 5.36
CA THR A 46 10.81 2.62 5.46
C THR A 46 11.26 2.44 6.92
N SER A 47 10.36 2.54 7.88
CA SER A 47 10.67 2.29 9.28
C SER A 47 11.22 0.87 9.46
N ILE A 48 12.26 0.74 10.30
CA ILE A 48 12.89 -0.55 10.58
C ILE A 48 12.17 -1.34 11.67
N GLU A 49 11.10 -0.78 12.23
CA GLU A 49 10.36 -1.40 13.31
C GLU A 49 9.58 -2.63 12.83
N LYS A 50 9.96 -3.80 13.34
CA LYS A 50 9.29 -5.05 12.98
C LYS A 50 8.04 -5.26 13.79
N ILE A 51 6.91 -5.25 13.09
CA ILE A 51 5.60 -5.56 13.68
C ILE A 51 5.09 -6.81 12.96
N PRO A 52 4.63 -7.84 13.69
CA PRO A 52 4.26 -9.13 13.06
C PRO A 52 3.22 -9.05 11.95
N SER A 53 2.33 -8.06 11.99
CA SER A 53 1.31 -7.89 10.96
C SER A 53 1.82 -7.21 9.68
N ARG A 54 3.10 -6.81 9.64
CA ARG A 54 3.66 -6.10 8.49
C ARG A 54 4.52 -7.02 7.64
N VAL A 55 4.51 -6.78 6.34
CA VAL A 55 5.23 -7.60 5.36
C VAL A 55 6.49 -6.86 4.90
N GLU A 56 7.65 -7.48 5.10
CA GLU A 56 8.91 -6.94 4.59
C GLU A 56 8.89 -6.90 3.07
N CYS A 57 9.44 -5.83 2.52
CA CYS A 57 9.62 -5.70 1.08
C CYS A 57 10.85 -4.88 0.76
N ILE A 58 11.38 -5.08 -0.44
CA ILE A 58 12.40 -4.21 -1.02
C ILE A 58 11.73 -3.58 -2.23
N PHE A 59 11.71 -2.25 -2.28
CA PHE A 59 11.16 -1.53 -3.41
C PHE A 59 12.13 -0.44 -3.83
N GLU A 60 12.54 -0.47 -5.09
CA GLU A 60 13.53 0.47 -5.65
C GLU A 60 14.81 0.53 -4.81
N GLY A 61 15.27 -0.63 -4.34
CA GLY A 61 16.50 -0.74 -3.55
C GLY A 61 16.37 -0.33 -2.08
N ALA A 62 15.21 0.12 -1.65
CA ALA A 62 14.97 0.50 -0.26
C ALA A 62 14.21 -0.60 0.48
N ASN A 63 14.69 -0.94 1.67
CA ASN A 63 13.99 -1.87 2.56
C ASN A 63 12.83 -1.17 3.25
N GLY A 64 11.72 -1.86 3.40
CA GLY A 64 10.57 -1.32 4.08
C GLY A 64 9.56 -2.38 4.46
N PHE A 65 8.39 -1.92 4.89
CA PHE A 65 7.29 -2.78 5.30
C PHE A 65 5.99 -2.31 4.66
N ILE A 66 5.15 -3.28 4.31
CA ILE A 66 3.77 -3.04 3.90
C ILE A 66 2.90 -3.21 5.14
N MET A 67 2.15 -2.18 5.48
CA MET A 67 1.41 -2.12 6.74
C MET A 67 -0.03 -2.59 6.56
N ILE A 68 -0.24 -3.91 6.61
CA ILE A 68 -1.57 -4.48 6.45
C ILE A 68 -2.51 -4.12 7.60
N ASP A 69 -1.96 -3.74 8.75
CA ASP A 69 -2.73 -3.27 9.90
C ASP A 69 -3.32 -1.86 9.69
N GLN A 70 -2.89 -1.17 8.63
CA GLN A 70 -3.32 0.21 8.34
C GLN A 70 -3.95 0.35 6.96
N ILE A 71 -4.53 -0.71 6.44
CA ILE A 71 -5.23 -0.63 5.15
C ILE A 71 -6.34 0.41 5.22
N ARG A 72 -6.52 1.14 4.12
CA ARG A 72 -7.52 2.20 4.03
C ARG A 72 -7.98 2.38 2.60
N THR A 73 -9.11 3.04 2.45
CA THR A 73 -9.66 3.40 1.16
C THR A 73 -9.19 4.81 0.78
N ILE A 74 -8.68 4.95 -0.44
CA ILE A 74 -8.17 6.23 -0.96
C ILE A 74 -8.88 6.55 -2.27
N ASP A 75 -9.36 7.77 -2.41
CA ASP A 75 -9.97 8.25 -3.65
C ASP A 75 -8.95 8.29 -4.78
N LYS A 76 -9.36 7.91 -5.99
CA LYS A 76 -8.45 7.84 -7.13
C LYS A 76 -7.75 9.16 -7.44
N PHE A 77 -8.41 10.29 -7.20
CA PHE A 77 -7.75 11.58 -7.45
C PHE A 77 -6.62 11.91 -6.48
N SER A 78 -6.48 11.16 -5.39
CA SER A 78 -5.34 11.30 -4.47
C SER A 78 -4.11 10.52 -4.92
N PHE A 79 -4.24 9.68 -5.93
CA PHE A 79 -3.11 8.95 -6.53
C PHE A 79 -2.34 9.88 -7.46
N ILE A 80 -1.04 10.07 -7.18
CA ILE A 80 -0.21 11.04 -7.87
C ILE A 80 0.57 10.41 -9.01
N LYS A 81 1.31 9.34 -8.71
CA LYS A 81 2.20 8.73 -9.70
C LYS A 81 2.40 7.25 -9.40
N LYS A 82 2.30 6.43 -10.44
CA LYS A 82 2.67 5.02 -10.34
C LYS A 82 4.19 4.92 -10.33
N LEU A 83 4.74 4.21 -9.33
CA LEU A 83 6.19 4.04 -9.18
C LEU A 83 6.66 2.66 -9.62
N GLY A 84 5.78 1.67 -9.66
CA GLY A 84 6.14 0.32 -10.06
C GLY A 84 5.13 -0.70 -9.60
N GLU A 85 5.61 -1.92 -9.41
CA GLU A 85 4.81 -3.05 -8.94
C GLU A 85 5.59 -3.80 -7.88
N LEU A 86 4.89 -4.46 -6.96
CA LEU A 86 5.55 -5.37 -6.01
C LEU A 86 6.10 -6.58 -6.75
N GLU A 87 7.24 -7.08 -6.31
CA GLU A 87 7.80 -8.32 -6.81
C GLU A 87 6.88 -9.50 -6.47
N ASN A 88 6.92 -10.54 -7.27
CA ASN A 88 6.00 -11.67 -7.18
C ASN A 88 6.04 -12.37 -5.81
N ASP A 89 7.23 -12.55 -5.24
CA ASP A 89 7.38 -13.17 -3.92
C ASP A 89 6.78 -12.32 -2.82
N VAL A 90 6.89 -10.99 -2.93
CA VAL A 90 6.26 -10.06 -1.99
C VAL A 90 4.73 -10.13 -2.12
N GLN A 91 4.22 -10.22 -3.34
CA GLN A 91 2.78 -10.36 -3.56
C GLN A 91 2.23 -11.61 -2.88
N ILE A 92 2.93 -12.74 -3.02
CA ILE A 92 2.53 -14.02 -2.40
C ILE A 92 2.53 -13.89 -0.88
N ASN A 93 3.60 -13.35 -0.32
CA ASN A 93 3.70 -13.16 1.13
C ASN A 93 2.61 -12.23 1.65
N LEU A 94 2.30 -11.19 0.90
CA LEU A 94 1.27 -10.24 1.28
C LEU A 94 -0.11 -10.91 1.32
N CYS A 95 -0.43 -11.72 0.32
CA CYS A 95 -1.69 -12.47 0.29
C CYS A 95 -1.79 -13.45 1.46
N ASP A 96 -0.71 -14.16 1.76
CA ASP A 96 -0.69 -15.08 2.90
C ASP A 96 -0.92 -14.36 4.23
N ARG A 97 -0.29 -13.19 4.39
CA ARG A 97 -0.47 -12.39 5.61
C ARG A 97 -1.88 -11.84 5.74
N PHE A 98 -2.51 -11.45 4.63
CA PHE A 98 -3.91 -11.02 4.68
C PHE A 98 -4.82 -12.16 5.14
N GLN A 99 -4.57 -13.37 4.66
CA GLN A 99 -5.35 -14.53 5.08
C GLN A 99 -5.21 -14.77 6.59
N GLU A 100 -4.00 -14.72 7.11
CA GLU A 100 -3.75 -14.86 8.54
C GLU A 100 -4.37 -13.71 9.35
N PHE A 101 -4.24 -12.49 8.87
CA PHE A 101 -4.72 -11.30 9.55
C PHE A 101 -6.24 -11.31 9.71
N PHE A 102 -6.97 -11.77 8.71
CA PHE A 102 -8.42 -11.84 8.74
C PHE A 102 -8.97 -13.20 9.16
N ALA A 103 -8.13 -14.15 9.46
CA ALA A 103 -8.57 -15.46 9.95
C ALA A 103 -9.21 -15.33 11.32
N TYR A 104 -10.26 -16.08 11.51
CA TYR A 104 -11.00 -16.10 12.78
C TYR A 104 -10.33 -17.00 13.82
#